data_27fd2b7e2986ba9896bfcd5043ae011f
#
_entry.id   27fd2b7e2986ba9896bfcd5043ae011f
#
_cell.length_a   1.000
_cell.length_b   1.000
_cell.length_c   1.000
_cell.angle_alpha   90.00
_cell.angle_beta   90.00
_cell.angle_gamma   90.00
#
_symmetry.space_group_name_H-M   'P 1'
#
loop_
_entity.id
_entity.type
_entity.pdbx_description
1 polymer ?
#
loop_
_entity_poly.entity_id
_entity_poly.type
_entity_poly.pdbx_seq_one_letter_code
_entity_poly.pdbx_strand_id
1 'polypeptide(L)'
;LFGGGNGSSLMKGSSNLLACLNSAQANLLFADTDFNLVYANDKSIETLRTLEGDIREMFRLSVNEIVGGSIHRFHKDPDRVERILRNPSNLPHIAGFTFGNATLATTINAIYGNTGQAIGYVVNWENVSGKKKIAAAMSRAMSMLEHSRSNMMFADNDFNITYINPASVKTLKTIEQYLPVKVDKLLG
;
A
#
# COMPACT_ATOMS: atom_id res chain seq x y z
N LEU A 1 -21.08 9.99 15.19
CA LEU A 1 -22.55 10.11 15.06
C LEU A 1 -23.20 8.72 15.05
N PHE A 2 -23.27 8.05 16.21
CA PHE A 2 -24.15 6.90 16.37
C PHE A 2 -25.25 7.32 17.34
N GLY A 3 -26.46 7.55 16.77
CA GLY A 3 -27.65 7.88 17.53
C GLY A 3 -28.00 6.77 18.53
N GLY A 4 -28.47 7.16 19.72
CA GLY A 4 -28.96 6.28 20.76
C GLY A 4 -30.20 5.51 20.31
N GLY A 5 -30.01 4.40 19.63
CA GLY A 5 -30.98 3.38 19.37
C GLY A 5 -30.38 2.04 19.80
N ASN A 6 -31.16 1.13 20.31
CA ASN A 6 -30.77 -0.24 20.71
C ASN A 6 -29.67 -0.76 19.80
N GLY A 7 -28.41 -0.70 20.25
CA GLY A 7 -27.27 -1.08 19.44
C GLY A 7 -27.53 -2.44 18.82
N SER A 8 -27.43 -2.52 17.51
CA SER A 8 -27.64 -3.75 16.73
C SER A 8 -27.01 -4.92 17.48
N SER A 9 -27.67 -6.08 17.51
CA SER A 9 -27.12 -7.31 18.09
C SER A 9 -25.73 -7.64 17.53
N LEU A 10 -25.41 -7.13 16.33
CA LEU A 10 -24.10 -7.23 15.68
C LEU A 10 -22.97 -6.64 16.53
N MET A 11 -23.19 -5.51 17.21
CA MET A 11 -22.18 -4.83 18.04
C MET A 11 -22.16 -5.32 19.49
N LYS A 12 -23.02 -6.29 19.84
CA LYS A 12 -23.10 -6.89 21.18
C LYS A 12 -22.31 -8.21 21.19
N GLY A 13 -21.26 -8.23 22.01
CA GLY A 13 -20.44 -9.42 22.24
C GLY A 13 -19.16 -9.46 21.40
N SER A 14 -18.11 -9.96 22.02
CA SER A 14 -16.76 -10.06 21.41
C SER A 14 -16.73 -10.96 20.18
N SER A 15 -17.53 -12.04 20.17
CA SER A 15 -17.61 -12.96 19.04
C SER A 15 -18.15 -12.30 17.77
N ASN A 16 -19.15 -11.43 17.89
CA ASN A 16 -19.70 -10.70 16.75
C ASN A 16 -18.72 -9.67 16.21
N LEU A 17 -17.99 -8.98 17.09
CA LEU A 17 -16.94 -8.03 16.70
C LEU A 17 -15.80 -8.74 15.97
N LEU A 18 -15.37 -9.92 16.45
CA LEU A 18 -14.38 -10.75 15.76
C LEU A 18 -14.88 -11.20 14.37
N ALA A 19 -16.13 -11.61 14.27
CA ALA A 19 -16.72 -11.97 12.97
C ALA A 19 -16.74 -10.78 12.00
N CYS A 20 -17.03 -9.56 12.48
CA CYS A 20 -16.92 -8.34 11.65
C CYS A 20 -15.51 -8.09 11.18
N LEU A 21 -14.50 -8.23 12.05
CA LEU A 21 -13.09 -8.04 11.70
C LEU A 21 -12.62 -9.10 10.70
N ASN A 22 -13.04 -10.37 10.86
CA ASN A 22 -12.72 -11.44 9.93
C ASN A 22 -13.38 -11.27 8.55
N SER A 23 -14.57 -10.65 8.51
CA SER A 23 -15.29 -10.36 7.26
C SER A 23 -14.67 -9.18 6.48
N ALA A 24 -13.80 -8.37 7.11
CA ALA A 24 -13.20 -7.21 6.47
C ALA A 24 -12.24 -7.64 5.34
N GLN A 25 -12.36 -6.97 4.18
CA GLN A 25 -11.47 -7.21 3.03
C GLN A 25 -10.14 -6.47 3.12
N ALA A 26 -9.92 -5.70 4.18
CA ALA A 26 -8.63 -5.10 4.51
C ALA A 26 -7.77 -6.07 5.33
N ASN A 27 -6.46 -6.05 5.12
CA ASN A 27 -5.54 -6.80 5.98
C ASN A 27 -5.35 -6.07 7.31
N LEU A 28 -5.72 -6.70 8.41
CA LEU A 28 -5.65 -6.16 9.76
C LEU A 28 -4.81 -7.07 10.66
N LEU A 29 -3.87 -6.43 11.38
CA LEU A 29 -3.11 -7.05 12.47
C LEU A 29 -3.30 -6.19 13.72
N PHE A 30 -3.38 -6.82 14.88
CA PHE A 30 -3.38 -6.12 16.16
C PHE A 30 -2.18 -6.54 16.98
N ALA A 31 -1.55 -5.55 17.62
CA ALA A 31 -0.50 -5.77 18.59
C ALA A 31 -0.93 -5.19 19.95
N ASP A 32 -0.47 -5.82 21.03
CA ASP A 32 -0.64 -5.30 22.38
C ASP A 32 0.38 -4.16 22.67
N THR A 33 0.33 -3.61 23.89
CA THR A 33 1.26 -2.55 24.33
C THR A 33 2.70 -3.05 24.54
N ASP A 34 2.91 -4.37 24.60
CA ASP A 34 4.21 -5.03 24.67
C ASP A 34 4.72 -5.44 23.28
N PHE A 35 4.03 -4.95 22.24
CA PHE A 35 4.36 -5.18 20.82
C PHE A 35 4.31 -6.66 20.39
N ASN A 36 3.47 -7.47 21.02
CA ASN A 36 3.16 -8.81 20.54
C ASN A 36 1.96 -8.76 19.59
N LEU A 37 2.04 -9.46 18.47
CA LEU A 37 0.93 -9.62 17.56
C LEU A 37 -0.10 -10.56 18.19
N VAL A 38 -1.24 -10.04 18.56
CA VAL A 38 -2.31 -10.77 19.28
C VAL A 38 -3.44 -11.23 18.37
N TYR A 39 -3.53 -10.64 17.15
CA TYR A 39 -4.59 -10.99 16.22
C TYR A 39 -4.21 -10.66 14.78
N ALA A 40 -4.69 -11.47 13.85
CA ALA A 40 -4.71 -11.25 12.41
C ALA A 40 -6.08 -11.68 11.88
N ASN A 41 -6.74 -10.84 11.07
CA ASN A 41 -8.00 -11.25 10.45
C ASN A 41 -7.76 -12.24 9.31
N ASP A 42 -8.84 -12.90 8.84
CA ASP A 42 -8.78 -13.93 7.81
C ASP A 42 -8.11 -13.41 6.54
N LYS A 43 -8.40 -12.17 6.14
CA LYS A 43 -7.78 -11.53 4.96
C LYS A 43 -6.27 -11.36 5.12
N SER A 44 -5.79 -10.97 6.31
CA SER A 44 -4.35 -10.91 6.60
C SER A 44 -3.69 -12.28 6.46
N ILE A 45 -4.29 -13.31 7.04
CA ILE A 45 -3.75 -14.69 6.96
C ILE A 45 -3.72 -15.18 5.52
N GLU A 46 -4.79 -14.96 4.75
CA GLU A 46 -4.84 -15.30 3.32
C GLU A 46 -3.70 -14.63 2.56
N THR A 47 -3.54 -13.32 2.74
CA THR A 47 -2.50 -12.55 2.05
C THR A 47 -1.09 -12.96 2.48
N LEU A 48 -0.85 -13.18 3.78
CA LEU A 48 0.45 -13.65 4.30
C LEU A 48 0.83 -15.03 3.74
N ARG A 49 -0.14 -15.94 3.54
CA ARG A 49 0.12 -17.24 2.91
C ARG A 49 0.66 -17.12 1.49
N THR A 50 0.26 -16.09 0.74
CA THR A 50 0.84 -15.83 -0.60
C THR A 50 2.31 -15.40 -0.51
N LEU A 51 2.78 -14.98 0.65
CA LEU A 51 4.15 -14.52 0.93
C LEU A 51 4.94 -15.52 1.78
N GLU A 52 4.41 -16.72 2.03
CA GLU A 52 5.01 -17.74 2.92
C GLU A 52 6.46 -18.04 2.58
N GLY A 53 6.81 -18.11 1.28
CA GLY A 53 8.17 -18.35 0.81
C GLY A 53 9.14 -17.27 1.27
N ASP A 54 8.80 -16.01 0.98
CA ASP A 54 9.62 -14.84 1.35
C ASP A 54 9.73 -14.72 2.90
N ILE A 55 8.63 -15.02 3.64
CA ILE A 55 8.59 -14.98 5.10
C ILE A 55 9.52 -16.02 5.70
N ARG A 56 9.48 -17.26 5.20
CA ARG A 56 10.36 -18.35 5.67
C ARG A 56 11.82 -18.08 5.39
N GLU A 57 12.14 -17.59 4.20
CA GLU A 57 13.50 -17.28 3.81
C GLU A 57 14.10 -16.16 4.65
N MET A 58 13.35 -15.08 4.85
CA MET A 58 13.86 -13.87 5.50
C MET A 58 13.81 -13.93 7.03
N PHE A 59 12.73 -14.47 7.60
CA PHE A 59 12.48 -14.45 9.06
C PHE A 59 12.56 -15.81 9.73
N ARG A 60 12.65 -16.88 8.93
CA ARG A 60 12.64 -18.29 9.42
C ARG A 60 11.39 -18.64 10.23
N LEU A 61 10.24 -18.06 9.81
CA LEU A 61 8.93 -18.22 10.44
C LEU A 61 7.93 -18.76 9.42
N SER A 62 6.97 -19.54 9.89
CA SER A 62 5.75 -19.83 9.14
C SER A 62 4.67 -18.78 9.42
N VAL A 63 3.68 -18.65 8.53
CA VAL A 63 2.54 -17.72 8.75
C VAL A 63 1.82 -18.04 10.06
N ASN A 64 1.74 -19.32 10.46
CA ASN A 64 1.06 -19.73 11.68
C ASN A 64 1.78 -19.27 12.97
N GLU A 65 3.07 -18.92 12.88
CA GLU A 65 3.89 -18.45 14.00
C GLU A 65 3.92 -16.93 14.14
N ILE A 66 3.27 -16.21 13.21
CA ILE A 66 3.28 -14.74 13.21
C ILE A 66 2.50 -14.20 14.41
N VAL A 67 1.27 -14.68 14.60
CA VAL A 67 0.43 -14.31 15.75
C VAL A 67 0.99 -15.00 17.01
N GLY A 68 1.00 -14.28 18.12
CA GLY A 68 1.56 -14.71 19.40
C GLY A 68 3.03 -14.35 19.61
N GLY A 69 3.67 -13.76 18.62
CA GLY A 69 5.06 -13.34 18.73
C GLY A 69 5.26 -11.83 18.59
N SER A 70 6.43 -11.36 19.06
CA SER A 70 6.78 -9.95 19.01
C SER A 70 6.98 -9.45 17.58
N ILE A 71 6.53 -8.20 17.30
CA ILE A 71 6.80 -7.50 16.04
C ILE A 71 8.28 -7.27 15.81
N HIS A 72 9.09 -7.28 16.86
CA HIS A 72 10.54 -7.04 16.79
C HIS A 72 11.26 -8.07 15.92
N ARG A 73 10.68 -9.27 15.73
CA ARG A 73 11.19 -10.28 14.80
C ARG A 73 11.29 -9.81 13.35
N PHE A 74 10.55 -8.74 12.99
CA PHE A 74 10.50 -8.19 11.65
C PHE A 74 11.29 -6.89 11.49
N HIS A 75 11.85 -6.34 12.58
CA HIS A 75 12.50 -5.03 12.59
C HIS A 75 13.98 -5.11 12.92
N LYS A 76 14.80 -4.37 12.16
CA LYS A 76 16.25 -4.28 12.39
C LYS A 76 16.61 -3.40 13.59
N ASP A 77 15.75 -2.45 13.92
CA ASP A 77 15.94 -1.51 15.03
C ASP A 77 14.63 -1.46 15.86
N PRO A 78 14.46 -2.41 16.79
CA PRO A 78 13.29 -2.49 17.67
C PRO A 78 13.07 -1.22 18.49
N ASP A 79 14.13 -0.67 19.07
CA ASP A 79 14.05 0.52 19.94
C ASP A 79 13.52 1.76 19.19
N ARG A 80 13.91 1.90 17.93
CA ARG A 80 13.36 2.96 17.07
C ARG A 80 11.87 2.78 16.84
N VAL A 81 11.45 1.55 16.57
CA VAL A 81 10.02 1.24 16.34
C VAL A 81 9.21 1.56 17.59
N GLU A 82 9.68 1.15 18.77
CA GLU A 82 9.00 1.46 20.03
C GLU A 82 8.89 2.97 20.27
N ARG A 83 9.99 3.73 20.09
CA ARG A 83 9.96 5.19 20.24
C ARG A 83 8.93 5.86 19.32
N ILE A 84 8.78 5.35 18.10
CA ILE A 84 7.79 5.87 17.15
C ILE A 84 6.38 5.56 17.65
N LEU A 85 6.10 4.30 17.98
CA LEU A 85 4.75 3.83 18.30
C LEU A 85 4.27 4.33 19.68
N ARG A 86 5.17 4.48 20.65
CA ARG A 86 4.82 5.01 21.98
C ARG A 86 4.53 6.50 21.99
N ASN A 87 4.90 7.24 20.95
CA ASN A 87 4.63 8.67 20.85
C ASN A 87 3.36 8.93 20.03
N PRO A 88 2.24 9.36 20.65
CA PRO A 88 0.97 9.59 19.95
C PRO A 88 1.07 10.60 18.79
N SER A 89 2.01 11.56 18.85
CA SER A 89 2.22 12.57 17.81
C SER A 89 2.76 11.96 16.50
N ASN A 90 3.30 10.74 16.53
CA ASN A 90 3.78 10.04 15.35
C ASN A 90 2.71 9.18 14.70
N LEU A 91 1.52 9.10 15.28
CA LEU A 91 0.42 8.26 14.79
C LEU A 91 -0.68 9.12 14.12
N PRO A 92 -1.27 8.67 13.03
CA PRO A 92 -1.00 7.40 12.33
C PRO A 92 0.40 7.35 11.72
N HIS A 93 1.13 6.23 11.91
CA HIS A 93 2.42 6.01 11.29
C HIS A 93 2.27 5.29 9.96
N ILE A 94 2.77 5.90 8.88
CA ILE A 94 2.75 5.31 7.54
C ILE A 94 4.17 4.85 7.22
N ALA A 95 4.32 3.58 6.88
CA ALA A 95 5.61 2.98 6.58
C ALA A 95 5.53 2.00 5.39
N GLY A 96 6.67 1.81 4.73
CA GLY A 96 6.88 0.74 3.76
C GLY A 96 7.82 -0.30 4.35
N PHE A 97 7.48 -1.56 4.19
CA PHE A 97 8.27 -2.68 4.65
C PHE A 97 8.56 -3.64 3.48
N THR A 98 9.84 -3.85 3.17
CA THR A 98 10.25 -4.71 2.04
C THR A 98 11.10 -5.87 2.55
N PHE A 99 10.73 -7.08 2.14
CA PHE A 99 11.47 -8.32 2.41
C PHE A 99 11.32 -9.28 1.22
N GLY A 100 12.40 -9.97 0.86
CA GLY A 100 12.40 -10.80 -0.35
C GLY A 100 11.87 -10.03 -1.57
N ASN A 101 10.87 -10.59 -2.24
CA ASN A 101 10.19 -9.96 -3.37
C ASN A 101 8.93 -9.17 -2.98
N ALA A 102 8.59 -9.14 -1.69
CA ALA A 102 7.40 -8.51 -1.16
C ALA A 102 7.69 -7.07 -0.72
N THR A 103 6.74 -6.19 -1.00
CA THR A 103 6.70 -4.84 -0.42
C THR A 103 5.31 -4.62 0.16
N LEU A 104 5.28 -4.31 1.46
CA LEU A 104 4.05 -3.98 2.17
C LEU A 104 3.99 -2.47 2.41
N ALA A 105 2.82 -1.89 2.18
CA ALA A 105 2.48 -0.55 2.67
C ALA A 105 1.69 -0.73 3.96
N THR A 106 2.04 -0.01 5.02
CA THR A 106 1.42 -0.15 6.34
C THR A 106 0.99 1.19 6.88
N THR A 107 -0.14 1.21 7.58
CA THR A 107 -0.61 2.33 8.39
C THR A 107 -0.91 1.82 9.79
N ILE A 108 -0.22 2.37 10.79
CA ILE A 108 -0.32 1.95 12.18
C ILE A 108 -1.04 3.04 12.99
N ASN A 109 -2.06 2.66 13.76
CA ASN A 109 -2.77 3.53 14.68
C ASN A 109 -2.74 2.93 16.09
N ALA A 110 -2.72 3.78 17.12
CA ALA A 110 -2.97 3.32 18.48
C ALA A 110 -4.47 3.08 18.67
N ILE A 111 -4.78 2.06 19.47
CA ILE A 111 -6.12 1.77 19.96
C ILE A 111 -6.20 2.30 21.38
N TYR A 112 -7.18 3.16 21.64
CA TYR A 112 -7.37 3.76 22.96
C TYR A 112 -8.55 3.12 23.69
N GLY A 113 -8.34 2.79 24.94
CA GLY A 113 -9.39 2.37 25.85
C GLY A 113 -10.26 3.52 26.34
N ASN A 114 -11.27 3.20 27.14
CA ASN A 114 -12.23 4.17 27.68
C ASN A 114 -11.58 5.23 28.59
N THR A 115 -10.40 4.97 29.12
CA THR A 115 -9.60 5.89 29.96
C THR A 115 -8.69 6.80 29.16
N GLY A 116 -8.68 6.70 27.84
CA GLY A 116 -7.78 7.45 26.96
C GLY A 116 -6.34 6.92 26.90
N GLN A 117 -6.05 5.80 27.58
CA GLN A 117 -4.77 5.11 27.48
C GLN A 117 -4.72 4.21 26.24
N ALA A 118 -3.56 4.12 25.61
CA ALA A 118 -3.34 3.15 24.55
C ALA A 118 -3.41 1.73 25.13
N ILE A 119 -4.23 0.88 24.51
CA ILE A 119 -4.41 -0.54 24.88
C ILE A 119 -3.80 -1.48 23.83
N GLY A 120 -3.27 -0.94 22.75
CA GLY A 120 -2.65 -1.68 21.67
C GLY A 120 -2.57 -0.87 20.38
N TYR A 121 -2.25 -1.55 19.31
CA TYR A 121 -2.07 -0.97 17.98
C TYR A 121 -2.82 -1.77 16.94
N VAL A 122 -3.41 -1.09 15.97
CA VAL A 122 -3.94 -1.69 14.75
C VAL A 122 -3.03 -1.34 13.57
N VAL A 123 -2.67 -2.36 12.82
CA VAL A 123 -1.90 -2.24 11.57
C VAL A 123 -2.84 -2.58 10.42
N ASN A 124 -3.10 -1.60 9.58
CA ASN A 124 -3.71 -1.80 8.28
C ASN A 124 -2.61 -1.89 7.24
N TRP A 125 -2.61 -2.92 6.38
CA TRP A 125 -1.51 -3.13 5.45
C TRP A 125 -1.96 -3.70 4.11
N GLU A 126 -1.12 -3.50 3.10
CA GLU A 126 -1.36 -4.00 1.74
C GLU A 126 -0.06 -4.52 1.13
N ASN A 127 -0.13 -5.62 0.37
CA ASN A 127 0.95 -6.03 -0.51
C ASN A 127 0.92 -5.20 -1.80
N VAL A 128 1.87 -4.29 -1.94
CA VAL A 128 1.96 -3.37 -3.09
C VAL A 128 3.02 -3.79 -4.12
N SER A 129 3.58 -4.99 -4.00
CA SER A 129 4.65 -5.51 -4.89
C SER A 129 4.26 -5.46 -6.35
N GLY A 130 3.06 -5.92 -6.68
CA GLY A 130 2.52 -5.90 -8.04
C GLY A 130 2.36 -4.49 -8.58
N LYS A 131 1.75 -3.60 -7.79
CA LYS A 131 1.55 -2.18 -8.15
C LYS A 131 2.89 -1.50 -8.43
N LYS A 132 3.91 -1.72 -7.58
CA LYS A 132 5.25 -1.16 -7.77
C LYS A 132 5.95 -1.70 -9.01
N LYS A 133 5.84 -3.00 -9.29
CA LYS A 133 6.42 -3.61 -10.51
C LYS A 133 5.81 -3.02 -11.77
N ILE A 134 4.48 -2.87 -11.82
CA ILE A 134 3.76 -2.27 -12.96
C ILE A 134 4.18 -0.81 -13.13
N ALA A 135 4.18 -0.01 -12.06
CA ALA A 135 4.59 1.40 -12.11
C ALA A 135 6.04 1.55 -12.61
N ALA A 136 6.96 0.70 -12.12
CA ALA A 136 8.35 0.72 -12.58
C ALA A 136 8.50 0.29 -14.05
N ALA A 137 7.73 -0.69 -14.52
CA ALA A 137 7.72 -1.10 -15.92
C ALA A 137 7.18 0.02 -16.82
N MET A 138 6.08 0.67 -16.40
CA MET A 138 5.49 1.80 -17.12
C MET A 138 6.46 2.99 -17.17
N SER A 139 7.13 3.33 -16.08
CA SER A 139 8.15 4.39 -16.03
C SER A 139 9.29 4.09 -16.97
N ARG A 140 9.78 2.83 -17.02
CA ARG A 140 10.82 2.44 -17.99
C ARG A 140 10.36 2.56 -19.44
N ALA A 141 9.12 2.11 -19.74
CA ALA A 141 8.54 2.22 -21.07
C ALA A 141 8.43 3.69 -21.53
N MET A 142 7.91 4.56 -20.65
CA MET A 142 7.82 5.99 -20.91
C MET A 142 9.21 6.61 -21.14
N SER A 143 10.19 6.27 -20.30
CA SER A 143 11.57 6.74 -20.49
C SER A 143 12.16 6.31 -21.84
N MET A 144 11.89 5.09 -22.31
CA MET A 144 12.32 4.62 -23.62
C MET A 144 11.65 5.42 -24.77
N LEU A 145 10.37 5.75 -24.64
CA LEU A 145 9.64 6.58 -25.60
C LEU A 145 10.21 8.01 -25.65
N GLU A 146 10.43 8.61 -24.48
CA GLU A 146 10.98 9.96 -24.34
C GLU A 146 12.40 10.10 -24.97
N HIS A 147 13.23 9.08 -24.80
CA HIS A 147 14.61 9.11 -25.31
C HIS A 147 14.78 8.45 -26.67
N SER A 148 13.70 7.98 -27.29
CA SER A 148 13.74 7.41 -28.64
C SER A 148 14.09 8.49 -29.67
N ARG A 149 14.96 8.13 -30.61
CA ARG A 149 15.25 8.97 -31.76
C ARG A 149 14.22 8.86 -32.88
N SER A 150 13.39 7.84 -32.86
CA SER A 150 12.29 7.64 -33.81
C SER A 150 11.11 8.54 -33.45
N ASN A 151 10.44 9.09 -34.45
CA ASN A 151 9.22 9.85 -34.25
C ASN A 151 8.09 8.91 -33.84
N MET A 152 7.47 9.19 -32.70
CA MET A 152 6.38 8.40 -32.14
C MET A 152 5.25 9.32 -31.68
N MET A 153 4.01 8.95 -32.04
CA MET A 153 2.79 9.60 -31.60
C MET A 153 1.75 8.52 -31.30
N PHE A 154 0.94 8.73 -30.29
CA PHE A 154 -0.19 7.87 -29.97
C PHE A 154 -1.49 8.67 -30.08
N ALA A 155 -2.53 8.02 -30.57
CA ALA A 155 -3.89 8.53 -30.57
C ALA A 155 -4.81 7.55 -29.85
N ASP A 156 -5.89 8.05 -29.30
CA ASP A 156 -6.98 7.24 -28.76
C ASP A 156 -7.91 6.72 -29.88
N ASN A 157 -8.96 6.01 -29.49
CA ASN A 157 -9.94 5.45 -30.42
C ASN A 157 -10.79 6.52 -31.13
N ASP A 158 -10.81 7.76 -30.61
CA ASP A 158 -11.53 8.91 -31.18
C ASP A 158 -10.59 9.77 -32.04
N PHE A 159 -9.37 9.26 -32.32
CA PHE A 159 -8.30 9.90 -33.11
C PHE A 159 -7.71 11.16 -32.48
N ASN A 160 -7.90 11.40 -31.18
CA ASN A 160 -7.22 12.48 -30.48
C ASN A 160 -5.77 12.06 -30.19
N ILE A 161 -4.83 12.94 -30.45
CA ILE A 161 -3.39 12.68 -30.16
C ILE A 161 -3.20 12.79 -28.64
N THR A 162 -2.85 11.66 -27.99
CA THR A 162 -2.68 11.57 -26.55
C THR A 162 -1.22 11.64 -26.09
N TYR A 163 -0.29 11.43 -27.04
CA TYR A 163 1.15 11.48 -26.75
C TYR A 163 1.96 11.80 -28.00
N ILE A 164 2.99 12.63 -27.83
CA ILE A 164 4.01 12.93 -28.87
C ILE A 164 5.37 12.93 -28.18
N ASN A 165 6.33 12.11 -28.67
CA ASN A 165 7.66 12.09 -28.09
C ASN A 165 8.52 13.29 -28.54
N PRO A 166 9.62 13.62 -27.82
CA PRO A 166 10.49 14.76 -28.14
C PRO A 166 11.04 14.73 -29.56
N ALA A 167 11.36 13.54 -30.12
CA ALA A 167 11.81 13.41 -31.50
C ALA A 167 10.75 13.87 -32.51
N SER A 168 9.47 13.45 -32.30
CA SER A 168 8.36 13.90 -33.12
C SER A 168 8.15 15.41 -33.01
N VAL A 169 8.15 15.97 -31.79
CA VAL A 169 8.02 17.41 -31.58
C VAL A 169 9.11 18.17 -32.36
N LYS A 170 10.35 17.73 -32.24
CA LYS A 170 11.48 18.34 -32.97
C LYS A 170 11.28 18.30 -34.49
N THR A 171 10.85 17.15 -35.01
CA THR A 171 10.60 16.99 -36.46
C THR A 171 9.43 17.84 -36.92
N LEU A 172 8.30 17.81 -36.19
CA LEU A 172 7.10 18.57 -36.52
C LEU A 172 7.35 20.08 -36.49
N LYS A 173 8.18 20.58 -35.57
CA LYS A 173 8.58 22.00 -35.53
C LYS A 173 9.33 22.45 -36.80
N THR A 174 10.04 21.56 -37.49
CA THR A 174 10.68 21.93 -38.76
C THR A 174 9.72 22.16 -39.92
N ILE A 175 8.52 21.62 -39.83
CA ILE A 175 7.46 21.70 -40.85
C ILE A 175 6.21 22.41 -40.32
N GLU A 176 6.27 23.07 -39.14
CA GLU A 176 5.13 23.68 -38.47
C GLU A 176 4.36 24.66 -39.36
N GLN A 177 5.06 25.38 -40.26
CA GLN A 177 4.44 26.30 -41.20
C GLN A 177 3.44 25.65 -42.18
N TYR A 178 3.51 24.32 -42.36
CA TYR A 178 2.62 23.54 -43.21
C TYR A 178 1.53 22.80 -42.42
N LEU A 179 1.54 22.89 -41.11
CA LEU A 179 0.56 22.23 -40.26
C LEU A 179 -0.68 23.15 -40.04
N PRO A 180 -1.88 22.57 -39.94
CA PRO A 180 -3.10 23.32 -39.69
C PRO A 180 -3.15 23.97 -38.30
N VAL A 181 -2.35 23.48 -37.36
CA VAL A 181 -2.23 23.97 -35.98
C VAL A 181 -0.78 23.96 -35.54
N LYS A 182 -0.44 24.75 -34.53
CA LYS A 182 0.89 24.77 -33.94
C LYS A 182 1.17 23.44 -33.23
N VAL A 183 2.43 22.99 -33.24
CA VAL A 183 2.86 21.72 -32.62
C VAL A 183 2.46 21.63 -31.16
N ASP A 184 2.57 22.73 -30.41
CA ASP A 184 2.22 22.79 -28.99
C ASP A 184 0.69 22.64 -28.71
N LYS A 185 -0.15 22.64 -29.79
CA LYS A 185 -1.61 22.46 -29.74
C LYS A 185 -2.09 21.14 -30.35
N LEU A 186 -1.16 20.21 -30.62
CA LEU A 186 -1.50 18.92 -31.23
C LEU A 186 -2.01 17.91 -30.21
N LEU A 187 -1.76 18.10 -28.91
CA LEU A 187 -2.28 17.24 -27.84
C LEU A 187 -3.70 17.66 -27.46
N GLY A 188 -4.64 16.72 -27.44
CA GLY A 188 -6.05 16.91 -27.03
C GLY A 188 -7.04 16.84 -28.16
#